data_100369fe6b4ba7e56b724e816d5de734
#
_entry.id   100369fe6b4ba7e56b724e816d5de734
#
_cell.length_a   1.000
_cell.length_b   1.000
_cell.length_c   1.000
_cell.angle_alpha   90.00
_cell.angle_beta   90.00
_cell.angle_gamma   90.00
#
_symmetry.space_group_name_H-M   'P 1'
#
loop_
_entity.id
_entity.type
_entity.pdbx_description
1 polymer ?
#
loop_
_entity_poly.entity_id
_entity_poly.type
_entity_poly.pdbx_seq_one_letter_code
_entity_poly.pdbx_strand_id
1 'polypeptide(L)'
;MVGIWEIVRHQFLMPYLSMDMGNYLTPVLVFLFSIVLLVPLFSLMEKNARELEQERLLKTAMEAREALAKELHDGIAQSLFLLSVRIDRLEQKHERGEMDAETIGQLKKNVHETNRYVRQAISNLKVPVAGAQTSLLAQSVQEQLTQIAREVTVEVAMDWSLRDETLSPAEQAELLSCIREAMINVRKHTRAGRVAISGREDGQGWRVAISDDGAGIRHEDPFAVSGSYGLQIMKERAEGMGWTLALKSGDYGTIVEIAKKGASA
;
A
#
# COMPACT_ATOMS: atom_id res chain seq x y z
N MET A 1 34.61 6.68 44.07
CA MET A 1 33.80 7.86 44.49
C MET A 1 33.75 8.02 45.98
N VAL A 2 33.22 7.03 46.74
CA VAL A 2 33.12 7.12 48.20
C VAL A 2 34.48 7.41 48.84
N GLY A 3 35.57 6.72 48.40
CA GLY A 3 36.92 6.96 48.92
C GLY A 3 37.49 8.35 48.62
N ILE A 4 37.19 8.92 47.44
CA ILE A 4 37.62 10.29 47.11
C ILE A 4 36.84 11.29 47.98
N TRP A 5 35.55 11.08 48.14
CA TRP A 5 34.71 11.89 49.03
C TRP A 5 35.21 11.86 50.47
N GLU A 6 35.56 10.67 51.00
CA GLU A 6 36.13 10.52 52.36
C GLU A 6 37.42 11.31 52.51
N ILE A 7 38.32 11.24 51.50
CA ILE A 7 39.58 12.00 51.53
C ILE A 7 39.30 13.52 51.54
N VAL A 8 38.42 13.99 50.64
CA VAL A 8 38.06 15.41 50.54
C VAL A 8 37.40 15.88 51.82
N ARG A 9 36.49 15.08 52.39
CA ARG A 9 35.82 15.38 53.66
C ARG A 9 36.82 15.51 54.82
N HIS A 10 37.74 14.58 54.97
CA HIS A 10 38.71 14.57 56.07
C HIS A 10 39.80 15.64 55.95
N GLN A 11 40.25 15.94 54.70
CA GLN A 11 41.33 16.90 54.53
C GLN A 11 40.89 18.36 54.42
N PHE A 12 39.71 18.61 53.83
CA PHE A 12 39.29 19.97 53.50
C PHE A 12 38.01 20.44 54.21
N LEU A 13 37.05 19.51 54.53
CA LEU A 13 35.74 19.88 55.02
C LEU A 13 35.52 19.68 56.53
N MET A 14 36.42 18.99 57.21
CA MET A 14 36.37 18.77 58.67
C MET A 14 36.22 20.03 59.51
N PRO A 15 36.80 21.21 59.14
CA PRO A 15 36.64 22.42 59.92
C PRO A 15 35.23 23.04 59.81
N TYR A 16 34.46 22.66 58.76
CA TYR A 16 33.17 23.27 58.39
C TYR A 16 31.98 22.33 58.55
N LEU A 17 32.19 21.01 58.58
CA LEU A 17 31.13 20.01 58.66
C LEU A 17 31.28 19.12 59.90
N SER A 18 30.22 19.01 60.69
CA SER A 18 30.18 18.06 61.78
C SER A 18 30.23 16.60 61.23
N MET A 19 30.74 15.67 62.04
CA MET A 19 30.80 14.25 61.67
C MET A 19 29.43 13.68 61.26
N ASP A 20 28.37 14.07 61.97
CA ASP A 20 27.01 13.62 61.72
C ASP A 20 26.47 14.14 60.38
N MET A 21 26.69 15.41 60.04
CA MET A 21 26.32 15.97 58.73
C MET A 21 27.04 15.27 57.59
N GLY A 22 28.32 14.92 57.74
CA GLY A 22 29.07 14.20 56.73
C GLY A 22 28.51 12.80 56.45
N ASN A 23 28.04 12.12 57.49
CA ASN A 23 27.43 10.79 57.37
C ASN A 23 26.07 10.83 56.62
N TYR A 24 25.26 11.88 56.81
CA TYR A 24 24.02 12.07 56.05
C TYR A 24 24.28 12.54 54.62
N LEU A 25 25.29 13.35 54.36
CA LEU A 25 25.59 13.91 53.07
C LEU A 25 26.17 12.86 52.08
N THR A 26 26.94 11.90 52.61
CA THR A 26 27.56 10.84 51.80
C THR A 26 26.55 10.03 51.00
N PRO A 27 25.48 9.45 51.57
CA PRO A 27 24.50 8.69 50.77
C PRO A 27 23.75 9.57 49.78
N VAL A 28 23.49 10.84 50.12
CA VAL A 28 22.83 11.78 49.17
C VAL A 28 23.71 12.08 48.00
N LEU A 29 25.00 12.32 48.18
CA LEU A 29 25.95 12.56 47.09
C LEU A 29 26.13 11.32 46.22
N VAL A 30 26.23 10.14 46.83
CA VAL A 30 26.32 8.88 46.09
C VAL A 30 25.06 8.66 45.25
N PHE A 31 23.87 8.93 45.83
CA PHE A 31 22.59 8.81 45.12
C PHE A 31 22.51 9.78 43.93
N LEU A 32 22.83 11.06 44.14
CA LEU A 32 22.83 12.06 43.07
C LEU A 32 23.82 11.68 41.93
N PHE A 33 25.02 11.25 42.31
CA PHE A 33 26.01 10.81 41.35
C PHE A 33 25.52 9.59 40.55
N SER A 34 24.90 8.64 41.25
CA SER A 34 24.33 7.44 40.57
C SER A 34 23.25 7.83 39.56
N ILE A 35 22.36 8.78 39.91
CA ILE A 35 21.35 9.28 38.96
C ILE A 35 22.01 9.94 37.74
N VAL A 36 22.97 10.84 37.99
CA VAL A 36 23.67 11.56 36.88
C VAL A 36 24.39 10.60 35.94
N LEU A 37 24.86 9.47 36.44
CA LEU A 37 25.57 8.47 35.64
C LEU A 37 24.63 7.45 34.98
N LEU A 38 23.59 7.00 35.71
CA LEU A 38 22.72 5.93 35.25
C LEU A 38 21.66 6.44 34.23
N VAL A 39 21.11 7.64 34.46
CA VAL A 39 20.06 8.19 33.56
C VAL A 39 20.54 8.31 32.10
N PRO A 40 21.71 8.95 31.80
CA PRO A 40 22.20 9.02 30.43
C PRO A 40 22.61 7.65 29.88
N LEU A 41 23.11 6.75 30.73
CA LEU A 41 23.46 5.40 30.30
C LEU A 41 22.21 4.62 29.86
N PHE A 42 21.14 4.67 30.64
CA PHE A 42 19.87 4.04 30.25
C PHE A 42 19.26 4.67 29.00
N SER A 43 19.30 5.99 28.88
CA SER A 43 18.81 6.67 27.68
C SER A 43 19.59 6.27 26.43
N LEU A 44 20.90 6.11 26.53
CA LEU A 44 21.77 5.65 25.45
C LEU A 44 21.47 4.18 25.08
N MET A 45 21.30 3.32 26.08
CA MET A 45 20.92 1.91 25.83
C MET A 45 19.58 1.79 25.16
N GLU A 46 18.60 2.58 25.59
CA GLU A 46 17.26 2.60 24.99
C GLU A 46 17.31 3.10 23.55
N LYS A 47 18.10 4.14 23.27
CA LYS A 47 18.30 4.64 21.91
C LYS A 47 18.92 3.58 21.01
N ASN A 48 20.00 2.96 21.45
CA ASN A 48 20.68 1.90 20.69
C ASN A 48 19.76 0.69 20.48
N ALA A 49 18.93 0.32 21.46
CA ALA A 49 17.97 -0.78 21.32
C ALA A 49 16.90 -0.46 20.24
N ARG A 50 16.40 0.77 20.22
CA ARG A 50 15.44 1.22 19.20
C ARG A 50 16.06 1.27 17.80
N GLU A 51 17.28 1.77 17.67
CA GLU A 51 18.01 1.79 16.40
C GLU A 51 18.23 0.36 15.87
N LEU A 52 18.66 -0.56 16.72
CA LEU A 52 18.87 -1.96 16.36
C LEU A 52 17.56 -2.65 15.95
N GLU A 53 16.46 -2.35 16.62
CA GLU A 53 15.14 -2.88 16.26
C GLU A 53 14.67 -2.37 14.90
N GLN A 54 14.89 -1.08 14.61
CA GLN A 54 14.58 -0.50 13.31
C GLN A 54 15.42 -1.12 12.19
N GLU A 55 16.74 -1.32 12.43
CA GLU A 55 17.61 -1.98 11.46
C GLU A 55 17.18 -3.43 11.19
N ARG A 56 16.78 -4.17 12.24
CA ARG A 56 16.26 -5.54 12.09
C ARG A 56 14.97 -5.57 11.27
N LEU A 57 14.04 -4.67 11.55
CA LEU A 57 12.79 -4.56 10.79
C LEU A 57 13.04 -4.24 9.32
N LEU A 58 13.93 -3.29 9.03
CA LEU A 58 14.32 -2.94 7.66
C LEU A 58 14.99 -4.13 6.94
N LYS A 59 15.88 -4.84 7.62
CA LYS A 59 16.57 -6.01 7.06
C LYS A 59 15.58 -7.12 6.74
N THR A 60 14.70 -7.47 7.68
CA THR A 60 13.65 -8.49 7.47
C THR A 60 12.74 -8.13 6.29
N ALA A 61 12.42 -6.86 6.18
CA ALA A 61 11.60 -6.37 5.10
C ALA A 61 12.31 -6.42 3.73
N MET A 62 13.60 -6.13 3.69
CA MET A 62 14.41 -6.27 2.47
C MET A 62 14.54 -7.75 2.06
N GLU A 63 14.80 -8.64 3.00
CA GLU A 63 14.88 -10.09 2.76
C GLU A 63 13.55 -10.66 2.25
N ALA A 64 12.43 -10.25 2.82
CA ALA A 64 11.09 -10.63 2.35
C ALA A 64 10.84 -10.11 0.93
N ARG A 65 11.23 -8.88 0.63
CA ARG A 65 11.12 -8.29 -0.72
C ARG A 65 11.99 -9.02 -1.75
N GLU A 66 13.20 -9.39 -1.39
CA GLU A 66 14.11 -10.13 -2.25
C GLU A 66 13.57 -11.54 -2.53
N ALA A 67 13.06 -12.24 -1.51
CA ALA A 67 12.42 -13.55 -1.66
C ALA A 67 11.21 -13.47 -2.61
N LEU A 68 10.34 -12.48 -2.42
CA LEU A 68 9.21 -12.22 -3.31
C LEU A 68 9.68 -11.91 -4.74
N ALA A 69 10.68 -11.06 -4.92
CA ALA A 69 11.20 -10.73 -6.24
C ALA A 69 11.75 -11.96 -6.98
N LYS A 70 12.40 -12.87 -6.26
CA LYS A 70 12.88 -14.14 -6.80
C LYS A 70 11.73 -15.05 -7.20
N GLU A 71 10.74 -15.24 -6.32
CA GLU A 71 9.56 -16.05 -6.62
C GLU A 71 8.81 -15.53 -7.84
N LEU A 72 8.69 -14.21 -7.98
CA LEU A 72 8.10 -13.57 -9.12
C LEU A 72 8.90 -13.80 -10.41
N HIS A 73 10.21 -13.66 -10.34
CA HIS A 73 11.08 -13.90 -11.49
C HIS A 73 10.92 -15.34 -11.98
N ASP A 74 10.94 -16.30 -11.06
CA ASP A 74 10.81 -17.72 -11.39
C ASP A 74 9.41 -18.03 -11.96
N GLY A 75 8.35 -17.48 -11.37
CA GLY A 75 6.97 -17.64 -11.87
C GLY A 75 6.75 -17.00 -13.25
N ILE A 76 7.31 -15.82 -13.49
CA ILE A 76 7.28 -15.15 -14.82
C ILE A 76 8.06 -15.97 -15.84
N ALA A 77 9.27 -16.40 -15.51
CA ALA A 77 10.11 -17.20 -16.40
C ALA A 77 9.41 -18.52 -16.80
N GLN A 78 8.81 -19.20 -15.83
CA GLN A 78 8.04 -20.42 -16.07
C GLN A 78 6.82 -20.17 -16.95
N SER A 79 6.09 -19.09 -16.73
CA SER A 79 4.92 -18.72 -17.51
C SER A 79 5.28 -18.37 -18.96
N LEU A 80 6.36 -17.62 -19.15
CA LEU A 80 6.88 -17.29 -20.48
C LEU A 80 7.39 -18.52 -21.24
N PHE A 81 8.07 -19.44 -20.54
CA PHE A 81 8.50 -20.70 -21.11
C PHE A 81 7.31 -21.55 -21.60
N LEU A 82 6.27 -21.70 -20.77
CA LEU A 82 5.06 -22.42 -21.16
C LEU A 82 4.35 -21.76 -22.36
N LEU A 83 4.37 -20.43 -22.41
CA LEU A 83 3.82 -19.68 -23.53
C LEU A 83 4.60 -19.97 -24.82
N SER A 84 5.94 -19.95 -24.77
CA SER A 84 6.83 -20.27 -25.90
C SER A 84 6.54 -21.67 -26.44
N VAL A 85 6.51 -22.70 -25.58
CA VAL A 85 6.18 -24.07 -25.96
C VAL A 85 4.81 -24.19 -26.68
N ARG A 86 3.84 -23.38 -26.25
CA ARG A 86 2.50 -23.39 -26.86
C ARG A 86 2.49 -22.68 -28.21
N ILE A 87 3.27 -21.62 -28.38
CA ILE A 87 3.44 -20.94 -29.68
C ILE A 87 4.09 -21.90 -30.68
N ASP A 88 5.15 -22.61 -30.29
CA ASP A 88 5.82 -23.60 -31.13
C ASP A 88 4.84 -24.71 -31.61
N ARG A 89 3.95 -25.15 -30.72
CA ARG A 89 2.89 -26.12 -31.07
C ARG A 89 1.85 -25.53 -32.04
N LEU A 90 1.55 -24.23 -31.91
CA LEU A 90 0.66 -23.55 -32.85
C LEU A 90 1.26 -23.42 -34.24
N GLU A 91 2.55 -23.09 -34.34
CA GLU A 91 3.27 -23.05 -35.61
C GLU A 91 3.23 -24.43 -36.31
N GLN A 92 3.49 -25.51 -35.57
CA GLN A 92 3.42 -26.88 -36.11
C GLN A 92 2.00 -27.25 -36.55
N LYS A 93 0.94 -26.84 -35.85
CA LYS A 93 -0.45 -27.06 -36.27
C LYS A 93 -0.81 -26.23 -37.49
N HIS A 94 -0.32 -25.00 -37.55
CA HIS A 94 -0.52 -24.14 -38.72
C HIS A 94 0.11 -24.75 -39.99
N GLU A 95 1.35 -25.24 -39.89
CA GLU A 95 2.04 -25.91 -41.02
C GLU A 95 1.30 -27.16 -41.48
N ARG A 96 0.56 -27.84 -40.61
CA ARG A 96 -0.26 -29.02 -40.93
C ARG A 96 -1.67 -28.67 -41.42
N GLY A 97 -2.05 -27.38 -41.42
CA GLY A 97 -3.40 -26.95 -41.80
C GLY A 97 -4.48 -27.31 -40.77
N GLU A 98 -4.09 -27.67 -39.55
CA GLU A 98 -4.96 -28.13 -38.46
C GLU A 98 -5.31 -26.98 -37.46
N MET A 99 -5.20 -25.72 -37.86
CA MET A 99 -5.42 -24.58 -36.99
C MET A 99 -6.91 -24.33 -36.81
N ASP A 100 -7.37 -24.43 -35.55
CA ASP A 100 -8.73 -24.14 -35.14
C ASP A 100 -8.83 -22.85 -34.29
N ALA A 101 -10.00 -22.23 -34.29
CA ALA A 101 -10.27 -21.02 -33.52
C ALA A 101 -10.18 -21.27 -32.00
N GLU A 102 -10.42 -22.50 -31.56
CA GLU A 102 -10.35 -22.91 -30.16
C GLU A 102 -8.92 -22.85 -29.63
N THR A 103 -7.94 -23.31 -30.42
CA THR A 103 -6.52 -23.30 -30.07
C THR A 103 -6.00 -21.85 -29.90
N ILE A 104 -6.45 -20.93 -30.76
CA ILE A 104 -6.15 -19.49 -30.62
C ILE A 104 -6.81 -18.90 -29.38
N GLY A 105 -8.05 -19.29 -29.09
CA GLY A 105 -8.77 -18.87 -27.90
C GLY A 105 -8.06 -19.28 -26.58
N GLN A 106 -7.56 -20.52 -26.54
CA GLN A 106 -6.79 -21.05 -25.39
C GLN A 106 -5.46 -20.30 -25.22
N LEU A 107 -4.75 -19.97 -26.31
CA LEU A 107 -3.52 -19.17 -26.23
C LEU A 107 -3.79 -17.77 -25.66
N LYS A 108 -4.83 -17.09 -26.15
CA LYS A 108 -5.26 -15.79 -25.61
C LYS A 108 -5.53 -15.88 -24.11
N LYS A 109 -6.29 -16.88 -23.66
CA LYS A 109 -6.60 -17.10 -22.24
C LYS A 109 -5.32 -17.24 -21.41
N ASN A 110 -4.35 -18.02 -21.84
CA ASN A 110 -3.10 -18.23 -21.12
C ASN A 110 -2.22 -16.96 -21.06
N VAL A 111 -2.16 -16.19 -22.16
CA VAL A 111 -1.48 -14.88 -22.15
C VAL A 111 -2.12 -13.96 -21.13
N HIS A 112 -3.44 -14.00 -21.03
CA HIS A 112 -4.19 -13.20 -20.08
C HIS A 112 -3.93 -13.61 -18.63
N GLU A 113 -3.93 -14.90 -18.34
CA GLU A 113 -3.62 -15.43 -17.01
C GLU A 113 -2.20 -15.09 -16.59
N THR A 114 -1.23 -15.24 -17.50
CA THR A 114 0.16 -14.83 -17.23
C THR A 114 0.29 -13.35 -16.95
N ASN A 115 -0.37 -12.50 -17.73
CA ASN A 115 -0.34 -11.05 -17.54
C ASN A 115 -1.01 -10.65 -16.20
N ARG A 116 -2.11 -11.31 -15.82
CA ARG A 116 -2.76 -11.14 -14.52
C ARG A 116 -1.81 -11.51 -13.38
N TYR A 117 -1.16 -12.67 -13.46
CA TYR A 117 -0.19 -13.13 -12.47
C TYR A 117 0.96 -12.11 -12.30
N VAL A 118 1.57 -11.66 -13.41
CA VAL A 118 2.65 -10.66 -13.37
C VAL A 118 2.20 -9.35 -12.74
N ARG A 119 1.02 -8.85 -13.07
CA ARG A 119 0.48 -7.60 -12.51
C ARG A 119 0.18 -7.72 -11.01
N GLN A 120 -0.43 -8.82 -10.59
CA GLN A 120 -0.70 -9.06 -9.17
C GLN A 120 0.60 -9.16 -8.38
N ALA A 121 1.58 -9.82 -8.94
CA ALA A 121 2.89 -9.97 -8.41
C ALA A 121 3.63 -8.61 -8.25
N ILE A 122 3.58 -7.76 -9.27
CA ILE A 122 4.12 -6.39 -9.21
C ILE A 122 3.34 -5.53 -8.19
N SER A 123 2.03 -5.73 -8.08
CA SER A 123 1.20 -5.03 -7.09
C SER A 123 1.59 -5.39 -5.66
N ASN A 124 1.84 -6.68 -5.40
CA ASN A 124 2.30 -7.17 -4.09
C ASN A 124 3.70 -6.64 -3.72
N LEU A 125 4.59 -6.45 -4.70
CA LEU A 125 5.90 -5.81 -4.49
C LEU A 125 5.80 -4.30 -4.19
N LYS A 126 4.74 -3.65 -4.64
CA LYS A 126 4.49 -2.22 -4.41
C LYS A 126 3.84 -1.93 -3.06
N VAL A 127 3.41 -2.96 -2.31
CA VAL A 127 2.95 -2.77 -0.93
C VAL A 127 4.15 -2.27 -0.11
N PRO A 128 4.09 -1.06 0.47
CA PRO A 128 5.20 -0.55 1.27
C PRO A 128 5.43 -1.47 2.46
N VAL A 129 6.70 -1.76 2.75
CA VAL A 129 7.14 -2.40 3.99
C VAL A 129 6.48 -1.72 5.19
N ALA A 130 6.12 -2.47 6.21
CA ALA A 130 5.32 -2.08 7.39
C ALA A 130 5.63 -0.69 8.02
N GLY A 131 6.83 -0.14 7.82
CA GLY A 131 7.18 1.23 8.27
C GLY A 131 6.59 2.35 7.38
N ALA A 132 6.35 2.09 6.09
CA ALA A 132 5.71 3.05 5.19
C ALA A 132 4.16 2.94 5.25
N GLN A 133 3.62 1.76 5.65
CA GLN A 133 2.19 1.62 5.93
C GLN A 133 1.75 2.47 7.12
N THR A 134 2.59 2.62 8.15
CA THR A 134 2.25 3.47 9.31
C THR A 134 2.10 4.94 8.92
N SER A 135 2.87 5.42 7.93
CA SER A 135 2.73 6.79 7.42
C SER A 135 1.57 6.96 6.44
N LEU A 136 1.21 5.91 5.69
CA LEU A 136 0.05 5.93 4.78
C LEU A 136 -1.28 5.73 5.52
N LEU A 137 -1.30 4.92 6.59
CA LEU A 137 -2.45 4.76 7.48
C LEU A 137 -2.70 6.00 8.36
N ALA A 138 -1.72 6.90 8.48
CA ALA A 138 -1.88 8.20 9.14
C ALA A 138 -2.49 9.27 8.20
N GLN A 139 -2.52 9.03 6.88
CA GLN A 139 -3.12 9.95 5.91
C GLN A 139 -4.59 9.58 5.67
N SER A 140 -5.46 10.59 5.67
CA SER A 140 -6.86 10.39 5.33
C SER A 140 -7.02 9.87 3.88
N VAL A 141 -8.12 9.15 3.60
CA VAL A 141 -8.45 8.72 2.24
C VAL A 141 -8.49 9.92 1.29
N GLN A 142 -9.00 11.06 1.75
CA GLN A 142 -9.07 12.30 0.97
C GLN A 142 -7.67 12.85 0.60
N GLU A 143 -6.69 12.77 1.51
CA GLU A 143 -5.30 13.16 1.20
C GLU A 143 -4.67 12.24 0.15
N GLN A 144 -4.90 10.94 0.27
CA GLN A 144 -4.42 9.95 -0.71
C GLN A 144 -5.08 10.13 -2.08
N LEU A 145 -6.38 10.44 -2.13
CA LEU A 145 -7.09 10.79 -3.36
C LEU A 145 -6.52 12.06 -4.00
N THR A 146 -6.19 13.06 -3.19
CA THR A 146 -5.54 14.29 -3.69
C THR A 146 -4.19 13.99 -4.32
N GLN A 147 -3.45 13.06 -3.75
CA GLN A 147 -2.18 12.60 -4.33
C GLN A 147 -2.38 11.87 -5.65
N ILE A 148 -3.36 10.95 -5.74
CA ILE A 148 -3.72 10.26 -6.98
C ILE A 148 -4.13 11.27 -8.06
N ALA A 149 -4.93 12.28 -7.69
CA ALA A 149 -5.37 13.32 -8.61
C ALA A 149 -4.19 14.10 -9.21
N ARG A 150 -3.13 14.36 -8.44
CA ARG A 150 -1.92 15.06 -8.93
C ARG A 150 -1.10 14.23 -9.94
N GLU A 151 -1.25 12.91 -9.95
CA GLU A 151 -0.57 12.02 -10.89
C GLU A 151 -1.18 12.05 -12.31
N VAL A 152 -2.36 12.65 -12.44
CA VAL A 152 -3.11 12.72 -13.71
C VAL A 152 -3.10 14.15 -14.22
N THR A 153 -2.84 14.33 -15.50
CA THR A 153 -2.73 15.65 -16.17
C THR A 153 -4.09 16.22 -16.60
N VAL A 154 -5.16 15.92 -15.87
CA VAL A 154 -6.53 16.41 -16.12
C VAL A 154 -7.05 17.16 -14.90
N GLU A 155 -8.01 18.05 -15.10
CA GLU A 155 -8.67 18.76 -14.01
C GLU A 155 -9.51 17.77 -13.20
N VAL A 156 -9.27 17.68 -11.88
CA VAL A 156 -9.99 16.75 -11.00
C VAL A 156 -10.85 17.54 -10.02
N ALA A 157 -12.16 17.39 -10.13
CA ALA A 157 -13.12 17.87 -9.14
C ALA A 157 -13.37 16.79 -8.09
N MET A 158 -13.34 17.14 -6.82
CA MET A 158 -13.52 16.19 -5.72
C MET A 158 -14.68 16.61 -4.82
N ASP A 159 -15.70 15.74 -4.70
CA ASP A 159 -16.83 15.84 -3.78
C ASP A 159 -16.78 14.62 -2.84
N TRP A 160 -16.02 14.74 -1.74
CA TRP A 160 -15.77 13.62 -0.84
C TRP A 160 -16.33 13.89 0.54
N SER A 161 -17.34 13.11 0.92
CA SER A 161 -17.99 13.16 2.23
C SER A 161 -18.03 11.80 2.94
N LEU A 162 -17.39 10.77 2.35
CA LEU A 162 -17.26 9.46 2.98
C LEU A 162 -16.21 9.53 4.10
N ARG A 163 -16.59 9.16 5.31
CA ARG A 163 -15.70 9.16 6.47
C ARG A 163 -14.76 7.96 6.45
N ASP A 164 -13.52 8.17 6.87
CA ASP A 164 -12.49 7.13 6.89
C ASP A 164 -12.86 5.95 7.80
N GLU A 165 -13.57 6.23 8.91
CA GLU A 165 -14.02 5.21 9.86
C GLU A 165 -15.08 4.25 9.28
N THR A 166 -15.74 4.65 8.20
CA THR A 166 -16.73 3.81 7.50
C THR A 166 -16.04 2.67 6.72
N LEU A 167 -14.75 2.82 6.43
CA LEU A 167 -13.95 1.88 5.67
C LEU A 167 -12.93 1.18 6.57
N SER A 168 -12.88 -0.14 6.55
CA SER A 168 -11.77 -0.86 7.14
C SER A 168 -10.45 -0.56 6.39
N PRO A 169 -9.28 -0.76 6.99
CA PRO A 169 -8.00 -0.52 6.31
C PRO A 169 -7.84 -1.31 4.99
N ALA A 170 -8.38 -2.53 4.92
CA ALA A 170 -8.40 -3.33 3.70
C ALA A 170 -9.30 -2.71 2.64
N GLU A 171 -10.49 -2.22 3.03
CA GLU A 171 -11.41 -1.54 2.12
C GLU A 171 -10.82 -0.23 1.59
N GLN A 172 -10.15 0.55 2.43
CA GLN A 172 -9.46 1.77 1.99
C GLN A 172 -8.41 1.45 0.91
N ALA A 173 -7.56 0.44 1.14
CA ALA A 173 -6.51 0.04 0.20
C ALA A 173 -7.08 -0.42 -1.15
N GLU A 174 -8.11 -1.27 -1.14
CA GLU A 174 -8.74 -1.79 -2.36
C GLU A 174 -9.53 -0.70 -3.11
N LEU A 175 -10.24 0.17 -2.39
CA LEU A 175 -10.96 1.29 -2.97
C LEU A 175 -10.02 2.29 -3.66
N LEU A 176 -8.93 2.68 -3.00
CA LEU A 176 -7.90 3.56 -3.57
C LEU A 176 -7.23 2.93 -4.80
N SER A 177 -7.03 1.61 -4.78
CA SER A 177 -6.51 0.87 -5.94
C SER A 177 -7.47 0.92 -7.13
N CYS A 178 -8.77 0.76 -6.90
CA CYS A 178 -9.79 0.86 -7.94
C CYS A 178 -9.89 2.30 -8.49
N ILE A 179 -9.86 3.31 -7.63
CA ILE A 179 -9.88 4.71 -8.05
C ILE A 179 -8.64 5.04 -8.88
N ARG A 180 -7.46 4.62 -8.45
CA ARG A 180 -6.21 4.80 -9.21
C ARG A 180 -6.29 4.18 -10.59
N GLU A 181 -6.81 2.95 -10.72
CA GLU A 181 -6.98 2.29 -12.01
C GLU A 181 -7.98 3.02 -12.90
N ALA A 182 -9.10 3.49 -12.34
CA ALA A 182 -10.06 4.30 -13.09
C ALA A 182 -9.41 5.59 -13.62
N MET A 183 -8.61 6.29 -12.80
CA MET A 183 -7.89 7.49 -13.20
C MET A 183 -6.84 7.22 -14.29
N ILE A 184 -6.14 6.08 -14.20
CA ILE A 184 -5.20 5.65 -15.24
C ILE A 184 -5.94 5.38 -16.56
N ASN A 185 -7.13 4.78 -16.52
CA ASN A 185 -7.97 4.51 -17.69
C ASN A 185 -8.43 5.82 -18.34
N VAL A 186 -8.85 6.80 -17.56
CA VAL A 186 -9.17 8.15 -18.08
C VAL A 186 -7.98 8.71 -18.85
N ARG A 187 -6.79 8.78 -18.24
CA ARG A 187 -5.58 9.31 -18.88
C ARG A 187 -5.22 8.60 -20.18
N LYS A 188 -5.40 7.26 -20.25
CA LYS A 188 -4.98 6.45 -21.40
C LYS A 188 -5.98 6.42 -22.56
N HIS A 189 -7.26 6.53 -22.25
CA HIS A 189 -8.29 6.10 -23.19
C HIS A 189 -9.33 7.15 -23.54
N THR A 190 -9.56 8.18 -22.69
CA THR A 190 -10.76 9.01 -22.85
C THR A 190 -10.54 10.36 -23.52
N ARG A 191 -9.33 10.90 -23.52
CA ARG A 191 -9.03 12.30 -23.89
C ARG A 191 -9.88 13.31 -23.09
N ALA A 192 -10.30 12.96 -21.88
CA ALA A 192 -11.09 13.81 -21.03
C ALA A 192 -10.31 15.06 -20.61
N GLY A 193 -11.02 16.17 -20.51
CA GLY A 193 -10.52 17.41 -19.94
C GLY A 193 -10.76 17.50 -18.42
N ARG A 194 -11.80 16.82 -17.95
CA ARG A 194 -12.24 16.83 -16.54
C ARG A 194 -12.56 15.45 -16.03
N VAL A 195 -12.27 15.25 -14.75
CA VAL A 195 -12.71 14.07 -13.98
C VAL A 195 -13.35 14.55 -12.69
N ALA A 196 -14.47 13.95 -12.32
CA ALA A 196 -15.09 14.15 -11.01
C ALA A 196 -15.00 12.86 -10.20
N ILE A 197 -14.55 12.98 -8.95
CA ILE A 197 -14.52 11.89 -7.97
C ILE A 197 -15.50 12.28 -6.88
N SER A 198 -16.49 11.43 -6.60
CA SER A 198 -17.40 11.62 -5.49
C SER A 198 -17.46 10.40 -4.60
N GLY A 199 -17.53 10.64 -3.28
CA GLY A 199 -17.66 9.57 -2.28
C GLY A 199 -18.63 10.00 -1.19
N ARG A 200 -19.64 9.18 -0.92
CA ARG A 200 -20.66 9.48 0.09
C ARG A 200 -21.19 8.22 0.76
N GLU A 201 -21.68 8.37 1.97
CA GLU A 201 -22.43 7.31 2.64
C GLU A 201 -23.82 7.16 2.00
N ASP A 202 -24.29 5.92 1.89
CA ASP A 202 -25.58 5.56 1.29
C ASP A 202 -26.29 4.55 2.21
N GLY A 203 -27.11 5.04 3.11
CA GLY A 203 -27.77 4.23 4.15
C GLY A 203 -26.75 3.63 5.12
N GLN A 204 -26.70 2.29 5.21
CA GLN A 204 -25.70 1.55 5.99
C GLN A 204 -24.46 1.20 5.18
N GLY A 205 -24.38 1.61 3.91
CA GLY A 205 -23.26 1.37 3.02
C GLY A 205 -22.63 2.67 2.53
N TRP A 206 -21.94 2.58 1.41
CA TRP A 206 -21.32 3.74 0.78
C TRP A 206 -21.29 3.59 -0.74
N ARG A 207 -21.13 4.71 -1.42
CA ARG A 207 -21.01 4.80 -2.87
C ARG A 207 -19.90 5.76 -3.26
N VAL A 208 -19.07 5.31 -4.21
CA VAL A 208 -18.02 6.11 -4.83
C VAL A 208 -18.23 6.10 -6.33
N ALA A 209 -18.15 7.25 -6.97
CA ALA A 209 -18.25 7.38 -8.41
C ALA A 209 -17.08 8.21 -8.96
N ILE A 210 -16.52 7.73 -10.06
CA ILE A 210 -15.50 8.42 -10.85
C ILE A 210 -16.09 8.64 -12.23
N SER A 211 -16.24 9.90 -12.65
CA SER A 211 -16.80 10.27 -13.95
C SER A 211 -15.83 11.12 -14.73
N ASP A 212 -15.69 10.85 -16.02
CA ASP A 212 -14.93 11.66 -16.98
C ASP A 212 -15.85 12.21 -18.08
N ASP A 213 -15.41 13.29 -18.72
CA ASP A 213 -16.08 13.96 -19.84
C ASP A 213 -15.48 13.53 -21.20
N GLY A 214 -14.86 12.37 -21.27
CA GLY A 214 -14.20 11.88 -22.48
C GLY A 214 -15.14 11.25 -23.50
N ALA A 215 -14.55 10.55 -24.50
CA ALA A 215 -15.28 9.97 -25.62
C ALA A 215 -16.15 8.74 -25.27
N GLY A 216 -16.10 8.28 -24.01
CA GLY A 216 -16.79 7.08 -23.57
C GLY A 216 -16.27 5.78 -24.19
N ILE A 217 -16.87 4.67 -23.79
CA ILE A 217 -16.57 3.32 -24.29
C ILE A 217 -17.72 2.92 -25.20
N ARG A 218 -17.45 2.68 -26.49
CA ARG A 218 -18.43 2.35 -27.51
C ARG A 218 -18.67 0.84 -27.66
N HIS A 219 -18.76 0.12 -26.57
CA HIS A 219 -19.03 -1.33 -26.59
C HIS A 219 -20.19 -1.68 -25.69
N GLU A 220 -21.05 -2.61 -26.13
CA GLU A 220 -22.22 -3.07 -25.36
C GLU A 220 -21.80 -3.73 -24.03
N ASP A 221 -20.68 -4.45 -24.00
CA ASP A 221 -20.06 -4.96 -22.77
C ASP A 221 -18.62 -4.47 -22.65
N PRO A 222 -18.38 -3.39 -21.88
CA PRO A 222 -17.05 -2.85 -21.65
C PRO A 222 -16.07 -3.81 -20.96
N PHE A 223 -16.59 -4.82 -20.25
CA PHE A 223 -15.77 -5.81 -19.57
C PHE A 223 -15.31 -6.94 -20.50
N ALA A 224 -16.01 -7.17 -21.60
CA ALA A 224 -15.67 -8.20 -22.59
C ALA A 224 -14.66 -7.73 -23.64
N VAL A 225 -14.33 -6.43 -23.69
CA VAL A 225 -13.40 -5.87 -24.68
C VAL A 225 -12.00 -6.41 -24.47
N SER A 226 -11.39 -6.91 -25.55
CA SER A 226 -9.98 -7.33 -25.57
C SER A 226 -9.09 -6.13 -25.21
N GLY A 227 -8.43 -6.18 -24.05
CA GLY A 227 -7.58 -5.08 -23.54
C GLY A 227 -8.17 -4.32 -22.33
N SER A 228 -9.42 -4.59 -21.91
CA SER A 228 -10.06 -3.97 -20.74
C SER A 228 -9.64 -4.59 -19.39
N TYR A 229 -8.36 -5.01 -19.29
CA TYR A 229 -7.85 -5.69 -18.08
C TYR A 229 -8.03 -4.88 -16.79
N GLY A 230 -7.86 -3.56 -16.87
CA GLY A 230 -8.04 -2.69 -15.74
C GLY A 230 -9.45 -2.76 -15.17
N LEU A 231 -10.47 -2.75 -16.07
CA LEU A 231 -11.88 -2.88 -15.68
C LEU A 231 -12.18 -4.25 -15.06
N GLN A 232 -11.61 -5.31 -15.63
CA GLN A 232 -11.80 -6.66 -15.13
C GLN A 232 -11.16 -6.85 -13.75
N ILE A 233 -9.95 -6.32 -13.53
CA ILE A 233 -9.30 -6.32 -12.22
C ILE A 233 -10.12 -5.53 -11.18
N MET A 234 -10.64 -4.36 -11.55
CA MET A 234 -11.52 -3.60 -10.65
C MET A 234 -12.79 -4.38 -10.28
N LYS A 235 -13.36 -5.12 -11.23
CA LYS A 235 -14.53 -5.98 -10.99
C LYS A 235 -14.20 -7.13 -10.04
N GLU A 236 -13.11 -7.86 -10.28
CA GLU A 236 -12.65 -8.94 -9.41
C GLU A 236 -12.36 -8.45 -7.98
N ARG A 237 -11.75 -7.27 -7.82
CA ARG A 237 -11.50 -6.64 -6.51
C ARG A 237 -12.80 -6.28 -5.80
N ALA A 238 -13.74 -5.64 -6.50
CA ALA A 238 -15.03 -5.28 -5.96
C ALA A 238 -15.81 -6.53 -5.49
N GLU A 239 -15.84 -7.57 -6.32
CA GLU A 239 -16.48 -8.86 -5.98
C GLU A 239 -15.82 -9.52 -4.76
N GLY A 240 -14.48 -9.52 -4.68
CA GLY A 240 -13.72 -10.05 -3.56
C GLY A 240 -14.00 -9.33 -2.23
N MET A 241 -14.38 -8.06 -2.29
CA MET A 241 -14.76 -7.24 -1.13
C MET A 241 -16.28 -7.23 -0.86
N GLY A 242 -17.06 -7.95 -1.66
CA GLY A 242 -18.52 -7.95 -1.57
C GLY A 242 -19.16 -6.64 -2.04
N TRP A 243 -18.47 -5.87 -2.89
CA TRP A 243 -18.95 -4.63 -3.48
C TRP A 243 -19.58 -4.87 -4.85
N THR A 244 -20.36 -3.90 -5.30
CA THR A 244 -20.84 -3.84 -6.68
C THR A 244 -20.00 -2.84 -7.46
N LEU A 245 -19.60 -3.22 -8.68
CA LEU A 245 -18.98 -2.32 -9.64
C LEU A 245 -19.92 -2.18 -10.83
N ALA A 246 -20.30 -0.96 -11.14
CA ALA A 246 -21.09 -0.62 -12.30
C ALA A 246 -20.33 0.36 -13.19
N LEU A 247 -20.45 0.18 -14.49
CA LEU A 247 -19.86 1.08 -15.47
C LEU A 247 -20.95 1.56 -16.42
N LYS A 248 -21.08 2.87 -16.54
CA LYS A 248 -21.98 3.54 -17.48
C LYS A 248 -21.12 4.37 -18.42
N SER A 249 -21.30 4.20 -19.71
CA SER A 249 -20.52 4.92 -20.71
C SER A 249 -21.40 5.30 -21.88
N GLY A 250 -21.12 6.45 -22.50
CA GLY A 250 -21.85 7.00 -23.62
C GLY A 250 -21.10 8.20 -24.21
N ASP A 251 -21.77 8.93 -25.11
CA ASP A 251 -21.18 10.08 -25.80
C ASP A 251 -20.76 11.24 -24.87
N TYR A 252 -21.14 11.17 -23.59
CA TYR A 252 -20.84 12.19 -22.56
C TYR A 252 -19.75 11.78 -21.59
N GLY A 253 -19.02 10.68 -21.88
CA GLY A 253 -17.95 10.18 -21.04
C GLY A 253 -18.26 8.84 -20.37
N THR A 254 -17.49 8.51 -19.31
CA THR A 254 -17.63 7.26 -18.57
C THR A 254 -17.82 7.51 -17.09
N ILE A 255 -18.67 6.72 -16.47
CA ILE A 255 -18.89 6.71 -15.02
C ILE A 255 -18.57 5.29 -14.51
N VAL A 256 -17.59 5.19 -13.62
CA VAL A 256 -17.31 4.00 -12.84
C VAL A 256 -17.88 4.20 -11.44
N GLU A 257 -18.82 3.36 -11.05
CA GLU A 257 -19.49 3.41 -9.75
C GLU A 257 -19.12 2.17 -8.94
N ILE A 258 -18.64 2.35 -7.72
CA ILE A 258 -18.33 1.30 -6.75
C ILE A 258 -19.23 1.53 -5.54
N ALA A 259 -19.95 0.50 -5.10
CA ALA A 259 -20.82 0.63 -3.96
C ALA A 259 -20.80 -0.61 -3.08
N LYS A 260 -20.85 -0.39 -1.77
CA LYS A 260 -21.11 -1.41 -0.75
C LYS A 260 -22.53 -1.22 -0.23
N LYS A 261 -23.36 -2.24 -0.37
CA LYS A 261 -24.68 -2.25 0.26
C LYS A 261 -24.52 -2.56 1.75
N GLY A 262 -25.27 -1.84 2.59
CA GLY A 262 -25.39 -2.21 4.00
C GLY A 262 -25.98 -3.60 4.16
N ALA A 263 -25.59 -4.31 5.21
CA ALA A 263 -26.22 -5.56 5.56
C ALA A 263 -27.72 -5.30 5.80
N SER A 264 -28.59 -5.94 5.01
CA SER A 264 -30.01 -5.99 5.34
C SER A 264 -30.16 -6.69 6.69
N ALA A 265 -30.72 -5.98 7.67
CA ALA A 265 -31.08 -6.56 8.97
C ALA A 265 -32.18 -7.59 8.81
#